data_25e1e916ec345d8e6955c1195f7d84bd
#
_entry.id   25e1e916ec345d8e6955c1195f7d84bd
#
_cell.length_a   1.000
_cell.length_b   1.000
_cell.length_c   1.000
_cell.angle_alpha   90.00
_cell.angle_beta   90.00
_cell.angle_gamma   90.00
#
_symmetry.space_group_name_H-M   'P 1'
#
loop_
_entity.id
_entity.type
_entity.pdbx_description
1 polymer ?
#
loop_
_entity_poly.entity_id
_entity_poly.type
_entity_poly.pdbx_seq_one_letter_code
_entity_poly.pdbx_strand_id
1 'polypeptide(L)'
;MLDSFVTSKTRIKLLLKFFINPDTTAYLRGLADEFGESTNAVRVELNRLSRAGILDSRAEGRTILYNANKKHPLFPEIQRIVAKTVGLDRLVEQVVSRLGNVELAFVTGDYARGIDSGLIDLVLVGEVDEAYLAELAKKAEKLIDRKIRTLVLAREEYQKLEEKFKKEKAILVWERA
;
A
#
# COMPACT_ATOMS: atom_id res chain seq x y z
N MET A 1 9.77 -3.32 -15.41
CA MET A 1 9.63 -4.73 -14.94
C MET A 1 8.24 -5.31 -15.26
N LEU A 2 7.13 -4.68 -14.86
CA LEU A 2 5.79 -5.16 -15.27
C LEU A 2 5.60 -5.18 -16.80
N ASP A 3 6.19 -4.24 -17.52
CA ASP A 3 6.12 -4.15 -18.99
C ASP A 3 6.67 -5.39 -19.70
N SER A 4 7.56 -6.14 -19.04
CA SER A 4 8.13 -7.39 -19.59
C SER A 4 7.17 -8.58 -19.46
N PHE A 5 6.23 -8.53 -18.52
CA PHE A 5 5.26 -9.60 -18.25
C PHE A 5 3.85 -9.25 -18.71
N VAL A 6 3.52 -7.97 -18.75
CA VAL A 6 2.18 -7.47 -19.06
C VAL A 6 2.30 -6.51 -20.24
N THR A 7 1.90 -6.96 -21.41
CA THR A 7 2.00 -6.20 -22.67
C THR A 7 0.99 -5.05 -22.77
N SER A 8 -0.12 -5.09 -22.03
CA SER A 8 -1.15 -4.05 -22.04
C SER A 8 -0.82 -2.92 -21.08
N LYS A 9 -0.51 -1.74 -21.61
CA LYS A 9 -0.26 -0.53 -20.82
C LYS A 9 -1.46 -0.16 -19.93
N THR A 10 -2.67 -0.31 -20.45
CA THR A 10 -3.93 -0.09 -19.70
C THR A 10 -4.02 -1.01 -18.50
N ARG A 11 -3.68 -2.30 -18.67
CA ARG A 11 -3.69 -3.27 -17.56
C ARG A 11 -2.69 -2.90 -16.49
N ILE A 12 -1.49 -2.47 -16.86
CA ILE A 12 -0.48 -1.98 -15.91
C ILE A 12 -1.02 -0.80 -15.11
N LYS A 13 -1.63 0.20 -15.75
CA LYS A 13 -2.23 1.34 -15.07
C LYS A 13 -3.33 0.92 -14.08
N LEU A 14 -4.18 -0.04 -14.47
CA LEU A 14 -5.22 -0.58 -13.58
C LEU A 14 -4.63 -1.31 -12.38
N LEU A 15 -3.62 -2.16 -12.59
CA LEU A 15 -2.94 -2.84 -11.49
C LEU A 15 -2.28 -1.84 -10.53
N LEU A 16 -1.61 -0.82 -11.05
CA LEU A 16 -1.04 0.26 -10.23
C LEU A 16 -2.14 0.96 -9.43
N LYS A 17 -3.24 1.36 -10.08
CA LYS A 17 -4.35 2.08 -9.45
C LYS A 17 -4.96 1.33 -8.27
N PHE A 18 -5.24 0.03 -8.45
CA PHE A 18 -5.98 -0.75 -7.47
C PHE A 18 -5.10 -1.49 -6.46
N PHE A 19 -3.82 -1.73 -6.74
CA PHE A 19 -2.95 -2.50 -5.84
C PHE A 19 -1.94 -1.67 -5.06
N ILE A 20 -1.65 -0.43 -5.47
CA ILE A 20 -0.91 0.52 -4.62
C ILE A 20 -1.80 0.96 -3.46
N ASN A 21 -3.05 1.29 -3.76
CA ASN A 21 -4.06 1.61 -2.74
C ASN A 21 -5.27 0.68 -2.91
N PRO A 22 -5.30 -0.46 -2.20
CA PRO A 22 -6.35 -1.47 -2.34
C PRO A 22 -7.76 -1.03 -1.92
N ASP A 23 -7.88 0.09 -1.22
CA ASP A 23 -9.17 0.68 -0.83
C ASP A 23 -9.77 1.58 -1.91
N THR A 24 -9.00 1.81 -2.99
CA THR A 24 -9.48 2.58 -4.13
C THR A 24 -10.67 1.91 -4.79
N THR A 25 -11.73 2.69 -4.98
CA THR A 25 -12.86 2.36 -5.85
C THR A 25 -12.88 3.31 -7.04
N ALA A 26 -13.16 2.80 -8.22
CA ALA A 26 -13.23 3.62 -9.42
C ALA A 26 -14.24 3.03 -10.43
N TYR A 27 -14.74 3.89 -11.32
CA TYR A 27 -15.66 3.51 -12.40
C TYR A 27 -15.02 3.75 -13.78
N LEU A 28 -15.53 3.06 -14.80
CA LEU A 28 -14.96 2.99 -16.14
C LEU A 28 -14.60 4.38 -16.73
N ARG A 29 -15.54 5.33 -16.71
CA ARG A 29 -15.31 6.66 -17.33
C ARG A 29 -14.23 7.43 -16.60
N GLY A 30 -14.26 7.44 -15.24
CA GLY A 30 -13.24 8.09 -14.44
C GLY A 30 -11.85 7.54 -14.70
N LEU A 31 -11.72 6.22 -14.83
CA LEU A 31 -10.45 5.58 -15.18
C LEU A 31 -9.98 5.93 -16.61
N ALA A 32 -10.90 5.98 -17.57
CA ALA A 32 -10.57 6.36 -18.95
C ALA A 32 -10.04 7.79 -19.02
N ASP A 33 -10.71 8.71 -18.34
CA ASP A 33 -10.33 10.12 -18.25
C ASP A 33 -8.97 10.28 -17.55
N GLU A 34 -8.79 9.63 -16.40
CA GLU A 34 -7.54 9.66 -15.63
C GLU A 34 -6.34 9.10 -16.42
N PHE A 35 -6.56 8.04 -17.19
CA PHE A 35 -5.50 7.40 -17.96
C PHE A 35 -5.23 8.02 -19.32
N GLY A 36 -6.11 8.91 -19.78
CA GLY A 36 -6.07 9.46 -21.14
C GLY A 36 -6.30 8.39 -22.21
N GLU A 37 -7.17 7.41 -21.94
CA GLU A 37 -7.43 6.26 -22.81
C GLU A 37 -8.91 6.15 -23.20
N SER A 38 -9.19 5.39 -24.27
CA SER A 38 -10.58 5.15 -24.66
C SER A 38 -11.29 4.29 -23.61
N THR A 39 -12.58 4.58 -23.39
CA THR A 39 -13.44 3.77 -22.50
C THR A 39 -13.48 2.30 -22.92
N ASN A 40 -13.32 2.01 -24.22
CA ASN A 40 -13.29 0.64 -24.71
C ASN A 40 -12.02 -0.11 -24.29
N ALA A 41 -10.85 0.53 -24.39
CA ALA A 41 -9.59 -0.06 -23.96
C ALA A 41 -9.61 -0.40 -22.45
N VAL A 42 -10.08 0.56 -21.63
CA VAL A 42 -10.21 0.35 -20.18
C VAL A 42 -11.25 -0.73 -19.86
N ARG A 43 -12.40 -0.75 -20.55
CA ARG A 43 -13.46 -1.76 -20.36
C ARG A 43 -12.96 -3.18 -20.61
N VAL A 44 -12.20 -3.38 -21.69
CA VAL A 44 -11.66 -4.70 -22.03
C VAL A 44 -10.79 -5.24 -20.90
N GLU A 45 -9.92 -4.41 -20.37
CA GLU A 45 -9.00 -4.82 -19.31
C GLU A 45 -9.70 -4.96 -17.94
N LEU A 46 -10.65 -4.08 -17.59
CA LEU A 46 -11.49 -4.24 -16.40
C LEU A 46 -12.26 -5.59 -16.44
N ASN A 47 -12.86 -5.91 -17.59
CA ASN A 47 -13.58 -7.18 -17.75
C ASN A 47 -12.64 -8.39 -17.61
N ARG A 48 -11.42 -8.32 -18.14
CA ARG A 48 -10.43 -9.39 -17.99
C ARG A 48 -10.03 -9.60 -16.53
N LEU A 49 -9.70 -8.52 -15.84
CA LEU A 49 -9.29 -8.57 -14.44
C LEU A 49 -10.44 -9.03 -13.52
N SER A 50 -11.69 -8.60 -13.80
CA SER A 50 -12.85 -9.05 -13.04
C SER A 50 -13.20 -10.53 -13.30
N ARG A 51 -13.10 -10.99 -14.54
CA ARG A 51 -13.30 -12.43 -14.86
C ARG A 51 -12.24 -13.32 -14.20
N ALA A 52 -11.01 -12.81 -14.06
CA ALA A 52 -9.95 -13.49 -13.33
C ALA A 52 -10.11 -13.40 -11.81
N GLY A 53 -11.13 -12.69 -11.30
CA GLY A 53 -11.33 -12.48 -9.87
C GLY A 53 -10.32 -11.56 -9.21
N ILE A 54 -9.44 -10.90 -9.99
CA ILE A 54 -8.41 -9.98 -9.48
C ILE A 54 -9.03 -8.66 -9.02
N LEU A 55 -10.08 -8.22 -9.71
CA LEU A 55 -10.93 -7.09 -9.30
C LEU A 55 -12.32 -7.58 -8.98
N ASP A 56 -12.90 -7.04 -7.91
CA ASP A 56 -14.33 -7.11 -7.64
C ASP A 56 -15.05 -5.99 -8.39
N SER A 57 -16.31 -6.23 -8.72
CA SER A 57 -17.18 -5.23 -9.33
C SER A 57 -18.56 -5.25 -8.68
N ARG A 58 -19.11 -4.06 -8.43
CA ARG A 58 -20.47 -3.90 -7.89
C ARG A 58 -21.24 -2.85 -8.67
N ALA A 59 -22.51 -3.10 -8.92
CA ALA A 59 -23.39 -2.09 -9.49
C ALA A 59 -23.73 -1.03 -8.43
N GLU A 60 -23.59 0.24 -8.80
CA GLU A 60 -24.02 1.37 -7.99
C GLU A 60 -24.80 2.36 -8.88
N GLY A 61 -26.10 2.30 -8.78
CA GLY A 61 -26.99 3.03 -9.68
C GLY A 61 -26.79 2.62 -11.15
N ARG A 62 -26.39 3.57 -12.00
CA ARG A 62 -26.12 3.35 -13.43
C ARG A 62 -24.65 3.06 -13.75
N THR A 63 -23.81 2.98 -12.74
CA THR A 63 -22.36 2.75 -12.88
C THR A 63 -21.95 1.44 -12.25
N ILE A 64 -20.83 0.90 -12.71
CA ILE A 64 -20.16 -0.24 -12.08
C ILE A 64 -18.90 0.31 -11.43
N LEU A 65 -18.78 0.09 -10.12
CA LEU A 65 -17.56 0.36 -9.35
C LEU A 65 -16.70 -0.89 -9.31
N TYR A 66 -15.40 -0.66 -9.43
CA TYR A 66 -14.36 -1.69 -9.36
C TYR A 66 -13.43 -1.39 -8.19
N ASN A 67 -12.92 -2.45 -7.56
CA ASN A 67 -11.90 -2.40 -6.51
C ASN A 67 -11.05 -3.67 -6.55
N ALA A 68 -9.90 -3.66 -5.88
CA ALA A 68 -9.08 -4.86 -5.75
C ALA A 68 -9.81 -5.93 -4.93
N ASN A 69 -9.80 -7.17 -5.39
CA ASN A 69 -10.30 -8.31 -4.63
C ASN A 69 -9.26 -8.76 -3.60
N LYS A 70 -9.34 -8.25 -2.39
CA LYS A 70 -8.42 -8.59 -1.29
C LYS A 70 -8.48 -10.05 -0.85
N LYS A 71 -9.54 -10.79 -1.25
CA LYS A 71 -9.71 -12.21 -0.95
C LYS A 71 -9.11 -13.12 -2.02
N HIS A 72 -8.65 -12.56 -3.14
CA HIS A 72 -8.02 -13.35 -4.18
C HIS A 72 -6.72 -14.00 -3.68
N PRO A 73 -6.50 -15.31 -3.92
CA PRO A 73 -5.31 -16.03 -3.41
C PRO A 73 -3.97 -15.37 -3.77
N LEU A 74 -3.89 -14.73 -4.93
CA LEU A 74 -2.67 -14.04 -5.40
C LEU A 74 -2.65 -12.54 -5.05
N PHE A 75 -3.57 -12.04 -4.21
CA PHE A 75 -3.60 -10.62 -3.90
C PHE A 75 -2.29 -10.11 -3.30
N PRO A 76 -1.69 -10.78 -2.27
CA PRO A 76 -0.43 -10.31 -1.69
C PRO A 76 0.72 -10.29 -2.71
N GLU A 77 0.80 -11.30 -3.58
CA GLU A 77 1.84 -11.43 -4.60
C GLU A 77 1.72 -10.32 -5.65
N ILE A 78 0.51 -10.07 -6.15
CA ILE A 78 0.26 -8.99 -7.12
C ILE A 78 0.62 -7.64 -6.49
N GLN A 79 0.23 -7.41 -5.24
CA GLN A 79 0.55 -6.18 -4.52
C GLN A 79 2.07 -5.98 -4.39
N ARG A 80 2.82 -7.01 -4.01
CA ARG A 80 4.29 -6.98 -3.93
C ARG A 80 4.94 -6.68 -5.29
N ILE A 81 4.47 -7.32 -6.37
CA ILE A 81 4.97 -7.08 -7.72
C ILE A 81 4.71 -5.63 -8.15
N VAL A 82 3.52 -5.12 -7.87
CA VAL A 82 3.14 -3.73 -8.17
C VAL A 82 4.00 -2.74 -7.38
N ALA A 83 4.17 -2.94 -6.07
CA ALA A 83 5.03 -2.13 -5.22
C ALA A 83 6.48 -2.07 -5.75
N LYS A 84 7.05 -3.22 -6.11
CA LYS A 84 8.39 -3.31 -6.71
C LYS A 84 8.50 -2.58 -8.05
N THR A 85 7.44 -2.61 -8.86
CA THR A 85 7.43 -1.97 -10.18
C THR A 85 7.52 -0.46 -10.10
N VAL A 86 6.85 0.16 -9.14
CA VAL A 86 6.91 1.62 -8.91
C VAL A 86 8.15 2.04 -8.13
N GLY A 87 8.99 1.08 -7.73
CA GLY A 87 10.23 1.36 -7.00
C GLY A 87 10.00 1.79 -5.56
N LEU A 88 8.81 1.52 -5.00
CA LEU A 88 8.51 1.83 -3.59
C LEU A 88 9.53 1.19 -2.65
N ASP A 89 9.95 -0.05 -2.94
CA ASP A 89 10.97 -0.73 -2.13
C ASP A 89 12.28 0.07 -2.08
N ARG A 90 12.74 0.60 -3.23
CA ARG A 90 13.96 1.43 -3.29
C ARG A 90 13.80 2.77 -2.57
N LEU A 91 12.62 3.39 -2.66
CA LEU A 91 12.31 4.60 -1.91
C LEU A 91 12.28 4.32 -0.41
N VAL A 92 11.65 3.23 0.01
CA VAL A 92 11.65 2.79 1.40
C VAL A 92 13.06 2.51 1.88
N GLU A 93 13.88 1.75 1.13
CA GLU A 93 15.29 1.50 1.45
C GLU A 93 16.10 2.80 1.58
N GLN A 94 15.93 3.76 0.67
CA GLN A 94 16.61 5.05 0.73
C GLN A 94 16.18 5.89 1.94
N VAL A 95 14.89 5.86 2.28
CA VAL A 95 14.37 6.55 3.46
C VAL A 95 14.87 5.88 4.73
N VAL A 96 14.77 4.55 4.80
CA VAL A 96 15.20 3.76 5.96
C VAL A 96 16.71 3.90 6.19
N SER A 97 17.53 3.87 5.13
CA SER A 97 18.99 4.03 5.25
C SER A 97 19.41 5.41 5.81
N ARG A 98 18.57 6.43 5.63
CA ARG A 98 18.79 7.76 6.21
C ARG A 98 18.25 7.91 7.63
N LEU A 99 17.34 7.03 8.04
CA LEU A 99 16.80 7.01 9.40
C LEU A 99 17.77 6.43 10.43
N GLY A 100 18.87 5.80 9.98
CA GLY A 100 19.83 5.12 10.84
C GLY A 100 19.79 3.61 10.69
N ASN A 101 20.01 2.90 11.79
CA ASN A 101 20.05 1.44 11.80
C ASN A 101 18.67 0.85 12.14
N VAL A 102 17.70 1.07 11.26
CA VAL A 102 16.36 0.47 11.41
C VAL A 102 16.43 -1.02 11.09
N GLU A 103 15.88 -1.86 11.96
CA GLU A 103 15.80 -3.31 11.79
C GLU A 103 14.42 -3.75 11.34
N LEU A 104 13.39 -3.09 11.86
CA LEU A 104 11.99 -3.43 11.62
C LEU A 104 11.13 -2.17 11.65
N ALA A 105 10.13 -2.07 10.77
CA ALA A 105 9.10 -1.05 10.84
C ALA A 105 7.72 -1.67 10.56
N PHE A 106 6.74 -1.33 11.38
CA PHE A 106 5.37 -1.84 11.25
C PHE A 106 4.34 -0.84 11.74
N VAL A 107 3.12 -0.98 11.22
CA VAL A 107 1.96 -0.20 11.63
C VAL A 107 1.12 -1.00 12.61
N THR A 108 0.65 -0.36 13.66
CA THR A 108 -0.20 -0.95 14.70
C THR A 108 -1.47 -0.11 14.93
N GLY A 109 -2.23 -0.41 15.96
CA GLY A 109 -3.43 0.36 16.35
C GLY A 109 -4.62 0.19 15.39
N ASP A 110 -5.43 1.24 15.29
CA ASP A 110 -6.68 1.22 14.52
C ASP A 110 -6.44 0.96 13.04
N TYR A 111 -5.44 1.62 12.48
CA TYR A 111 -5.11 1.48 11.06
C TYR A 111 -4.74 0.03 10.69
N ALA A 112 -3.97 -0.65 11.54
CA ALA A 112 -3.64 -2.07 11.35
C ALA A 112 -4.87 -2.99 11.41
N ARG A 113 -5.90 -2.58 12.13
CA ARG A 113 -7.20 -3.29 12.20
C ARG A 113 -8.16 -2.93 11.07
N GLY A 114 -7.74 -2.07 10.13
CA GLY A 114 -8.57 -1.61 9.01
C GLY A 114 -9.54 -0.49 9.37
N ILE A 115 -9.34 0.18 10.51
CA ILE A 115 -10.14 1.32 10.97
C ILE A 115 -9.39 2.60 10.66
N ASP A 116 -9.92 3.44 9.78
CA ASP A 116 -9.34 4.74 9.47
C ASP A 116 -9.81 5.79 10.48
N SER A 117 -9.07 5.93 11.57
CA SER A 117 -9.31 6.96 12.61
C SER A 117 -8.62 8.30 12.30
N GLY A 118 -8.00 8.44 11.13
CA GLY A 118 -7.18 9.60 10.79
C GLY A 118 -5.79 9.59 11.45
N LEU A 119 -5.45 8.50 12.18
CA LEU A 119 -4.18 8.33 12.87
C LEU A 119 -3.51 7.03 12.45
N ILE A 120 -2.21 7.10 12.14
CA ILE A 120 -1.37 5.94 11.85
C ILE A 120 -0.33 5.80 12.95
N ASP A 121 -0.34 4.66 13.63
CA ASP A 121 0.67 4.30 14.64
C ASP A 121 1.80 3.52 13.98
N LEU A 122 2.94 4.17 13.79
CA LEU A 122 4.14 3.60 13.18
C LEU A 122 5.18 3.27 14.25
N VAL A 123 5.57 2.01 14.33
CA VAL A 123 6.63 1.54 15.22
C VAL A 123 7.88 1.24 14.40
N LEU A 124 9.03 1.72 14.88
CA LEU A 124 10.34 1.42 14.33
C LEU A 124 11.18 0.75 15.42
N VAL A 125 11.94 -0.25 15.02
CA VAL A 125 12.86 -0.98 15.92
C VAL A 125 14.29 -0.75 15.43
N GLY A 126 15.18 -0.39 16.34
CA GLY A 126 16.59 -0.16 16.07
C GLY A 126 17.06 1.24 16.51
N GLU A 127 18.23 1.63 16.05
CA GLU A 127 18.80 2.95 16.30
C GLU A 127 18.33 3.93 15.22
N VAL A 128 17.44 4.85 15.58
CA VAL A 128 16.74 5.74 14.64
C VAL A 128 17.07 7.20 14.93
N ASP A 129 17.37 7.97 13.89
CA ASP A 129 17.41 9.42 13.96
C ASP A 129 15.98 9.98 14.11
N GLU A 130 15.61 10.25 15.35
CA GLU A 130 14.25 10.72 15.68
C GLU A 130 13.95 12.12 15.11
N ALA A 131 14.97 12.98 14.94
CA ALA A 131 14.76 14.30 14.36
C ALA A 131 14.41 14.18 12.88
N TYR A 132 15.12 13.34 12.15
CA TYR A 132 14.85 13.07 10.74
C TYR A 132 13.53 12.32 10.57
N LEU A 133 13.22 11.36 11.46
CA LEU A 133 11.93 10.65 11.47
C LEU A 133 10.76 11.64 11.63
N ALA A 134 10.86 12.60 12.55
CA ALA A 134 9.82 13.60 12.76
C ALA A 134 9.60 14.51 11.53
N GLU A 135 10.67 14.86 10.81
CA GLU A 135 10.56 15.60 9.55
C GLU A 135 9.84 14.78 8.47
N LEU A 136 10.21 13.50 8.33
CA LEU A 136 9.59 12.60 7.37
C LEU A 136 8.11 12.38 7.68
N ALA A 137 7.77 12.14 8.94
CA ALA A 137 6.40 11.98 9.39
C ALA A 137 5.56 13.22 9.03
N LYS A 138 6.04 14.43 9.31
CA LYS A 138 5.36 15.69 8.92
C LYS A 138 5.16 15.83 7.42
N LYS A 139 6.13 15.41 6.60
CA LYS A 139 6.00 15.43 5.13
C LYS A 139 4.97 14.42 4.67
N ALA A 140 5.00 13.21 5.22
CA ALA A 140 4.05 12.16 4.90
C ALA A 140 2.61 12.53 5.32
N GLU A 141 2.41 13.08 6.51
CA GLU A 141 1.11 13.58 6.99
C GLU A 141 0.42 14.51 6.00
N LYS A 142 1.19 15.43 5.37
CA LYS A 142 0.66 16.37 4.38
C LYS A 142 0.22 15.68 3.07
N LEU A 143 0.86 14.55 2.72
CA LEU A 143 0.57 13.81 1.50
C LEU A 143 -0.64 12.88 1.65
N ILE A 144 -0.78 12.27 2.83
CA ILE A 144 -1.81 11.26 3.08
C ILE A 144 -3.04 11.80 3.83
N ASP A 145 -3.00 13.06 4.26
CA ASP A 145 -4.05 13.72 5.06
C ASP A 145 -4.41 12.92 6.33
N ARG A 146 -3.40 12.41 7.01
CA ARG A 146 -3.53 11.65 8.28
C ARG A 146 -2.38 12.00 9.20
N LYS A 147 -2.61 11.88 10.50
CA LYS A 147 -1.57 12.03 11.51
C LYS A 147 -0.76 10.76 11.66
N ILE A 148 0.55 10.91 11.86
CA ILE A 148 1.47 9.80 12.10
C ILE A 148 2.04 9.95 13.52
N ARG A 149 1.77 8.97 14.35
CA ARG A 149 2.39 8.83 15.66
C ARG A 149 3.48 7.79 15.59
N THR A 150 4.70 8.18 15.89
CA THR A 150 5.88 7.31 15.84
C THR A 150 6.26 6.80 17.22
N LEU A 151 6.65 5.54 17.31
CA LEU A 151 7.26 4.92 18.49
C LEU A 151 8.56 4.25 18.04
N VAL A 152 9.68 4.64 18.65
CA VAL A 152 10.99 4.02 18.42
C VAL A 152 11.29 3.11 19.60
N LEU A 153 11.69 1.88 19.32
CA LEU A 153 12.04 0.86 20.32
C LEU A 153 13.44 0.33 20.05
N ALA A 154 14.22 0.16 21.10
CA ALA A 154 15.40 -0.67 21.04
C ALA A 154 15.01 -2.14 20.80
N ARG A 155 15.97 -2.95 20.31
CA ARG A 155 15.72 -4.38 20.01
C ARG A 155 15.22 -5.13 21.23
N GLU A 156 15.81 -4.90 22.39
CA GLU A 156 15.46 -5.53 23.66
C GLU A 156 14.06 -5.15 24.15
N GLU A 157 13.66 -3.92 23.90
CA GLU A 157 12.31 -3.44 24.23
C GLU A 157 11.26 -4.09 23.32
N TYR A 158 11.56 -4.17 22.03
CA TYR A 158 10.69 -4.85 21.07
C TYR A 158 10.50 -6.32 21.44
N GLN A 159 11.55 -7.05 21.78
CA GLN A 159 11.46 -8.47 22.17
C GLN A 159 10.48 -8.69 23.34
N LYS A 160 10.42 -7.77 24.30
CA LYS A 160 9.47 -7.84 25.42
C LYS A 160 8.02 -7.58 25.00
N LEU A 161 7.81 -6.86 23.90
CA LEU A 161 6.50 -6.43 23.42
C LEU A 161 6.03 -7.19 22.16
N GLU A 162 6.87 -8.03 21.59
CA GLU A 162 6.63 -8.72 20.31
C GLU A 162 5.30 -9.48 20.30
N GLU A 163 5.03 -10.25 21.36
CA GLU A 163 3.78 -11.00 21.47
C GLU A 163 2.54 -10.10 21.53
N LYS A 164 2.66 -8.90 22.09
CA LYS A 164 1.58 -7.91 22.09
C LYS A 164 1.30 -7.41 20.67
N PHE A 165 2.34 -7.04 19.92
CA PHE A 165 2.19 -6.56 18.53
C PHE A 165 1.67 -7.65 17.60
N LYS A 166 2.07 -8.91 17.78
CA LYS A 166 1.50 -10.05 17.04
C LYS A 166 0.00 -10.19 17.29
N LYS A 167 -0.44 -10.08 18.55
CA LYS A 167 -1.88 -10.13 18.92
C LYS A 167 -2.67 -8.96 18.33
N GLU A 168 -2.07 -7.79 18.22
CA GLU A 168 -2.67 -6.58 17.64
C GLU A 168 -2.74 -6.62 16.10
N LYS A 169 -2.25 -7.70 15.46
CA LYS A 169 -2.21 -7.86 13.99
C LYS A 169 -1.45 -6.73 13.30
N ALA A 170 -0.31 -6.34 13.87
CA ALA A 170 0.54 -5.31 13.29
C ALA A 170 0.89 -5.63 11.82
N ILE A 171 0.89 -4.61 10.97
CA ILE A 171 1.20 -4.74 9.55
C ILE A 171 2.66 -4.42 9.34
N LEU A 172 3.45 -5.41 8.93
CA LEU A 172 4.85 -5.22 8.57
C LEU A 172 4.96 -4.28 7.36
N VAL A 173 5.72 -3.19 7.52
CA VAL A 173 6.02 -2.21 6.49
C VAL A 173 7.39 -2.46 5.89
N TRP A 174 8.38 -2.74 6.75
CA TRP A 174 9.75 -2.98 6.35
C TRP A 174 10.47 -3.86 7.36
N GLU A 175 11.37 -4.71 6.87
CA GLU A 175 12.27 -5.55 7.66
C GLU A 175 13.61 -5.63 6.95
N ARG A 176 14.69 -5.52 7.71
CA ARG A 176 16.04 -5.67 7.19
C ARG A 176 16.26 -7.12 6.79
N ALA A 177 16.67 -7.34 5.53
CA ALA A 177 17.05 -8.65 5.03
C ALA A 177 18.37 -9.15 5.64
#